data_0c82724ffb7c5adc33450ab42032efee
#
_entry.id   0c82724ffb7c5adc33450ab42032efee
#
_cell.length_a   1.000
_cell.length_b   1.000
_cell.length_c   1.000
_cell.angle_alpha   90.00
_cell.angle_beta   90.00
_cell.angle_gamma   90.00
#
_symmetry.space_group_name_H-M   'P 1'
#
loop_
_entity.id
_entity.type
_entity.pdbx_description
1 polymer ?
#
loop_
_entity_poly.entity_id
_entity_poly.type
_entity_poly.pdbx_seq_one_letter_code
_entity_poly.pdbx_strand_id
1 'polypeptide(L)'
;MKLSRLALLSLFALTSSPVWADGVVTVYSADGLHDGDNSWYQSQFAAFTKATGIKVQYVEGGSGAIVERLAKERTNPQADVLVTVPPFIQRAAKEQLLATFTPQGSAQIPGANDRYAPLVNNYLTFIYNSQLLKSAPASWQDLLDSRYKNKLQYSTPGQA
;
A
#
# COMPACT_ATOMS: atom_id res chain seq x y z
N MET A 1 74.59 -5.74 -25.46
CA MET A 1 73.79 -5.40 -24.26
C MET A 1 72.40 -5.08 -24.70
N LYS A 2 71.42 -5.99 -24.46
CA LYS A 2 70.00 -5.80 -24.82
C LYS A 2 69.24 -5.65 -23.53
N LEU A 3 68.69 -4.43 -23.26
CA LEU A 3 67.79 -4.18 -22.13
C LEU A 3 66.39 -4.63 -22.46
N SER A 4 65.89 -5.64 -21.76
CA SER A 4 64.49 -6.01 -21.77
C SER A 4 63.66 -4.97 -21.00
N ARG A 5 62.66 -4.39 -21.65
CA ARG A 5 61.62 -3.56 -21.00
C ARG A 5 60.51 -4.46 -20.54
N LEU A 6 60.41 -4.69 -19.22
CA LEU A 6 59.23 -5.29 -18.62
C LEU A 6 58.13 -4.21 -18.55
N ALA A 7 57.04 -4.41 -19.28
CA ALA A 7 55.84 -3.63 -19.16
C ALA A 7 54.98 -4.21 -18.02
N LEU A 8 54.86 -3.46 -16.92
CA LEU A 8 53.91 -3.75 -15.84
C LEU A 8 52.51 -3.37 -16.32
N LEU A 9 51.65 -4.32 -16.65
CA LEU A 9 50.22 -4.11 -16.78
C LEU A 9 49.60 -4.06 -15.38
N SER A 10 49.31 -2.88 -14.88
CA SER A 10 48.46 -2.70 -13.71
C SER A 10 46.98 -2.92 -14.07
N LEU A 11 46.47 -4.06 -13.65
CA LEU A 11 45.04 -4.40 -13.77
C LEU A 11 44.25 -3.57 -12.75
N PHE A 12 43.63 -2.49 -13.21
CA PHE A 12 42.67 -1.73 -12.43
C PHE A 12 41.39 -2.56 -12.34
N ALA A 13 41.19 -3.25 -11.21
CA ALA A 13 39.91 -3.85 -10.87
C ALA A 13 38.94 -2.72 -10.55
N LEU A 14 38.05 -2.40 -11.48
CA LEU A 14 36.88 -1.55 -11.23
C LEU A 14 35.95 -2.31 -10.27
N THR A 15 36.06 -2.06 -8.99
CA THR A 15 35.05 -2.46 -8.02
C THR A 15 33.83 -1.54 -8.23
N SER A 16 32.84 -2.00 -8.99
CA SER A 16 31.55 -1.37 -9.04
C SER A 16 30.89 -1.52 -7.68
N SER A 17 31.03 -0.51 -6.82
CA SER A 17 30.21 -0.36 -5.64
C SER A 17 28.76 -0.25 -6.09
N PRO A 18 27.82 -1.00 -5.50
CA PRO A 18 26.40 -0.77 -5.81
C PRO A 18 26.06 0.67 -5.45
N VAL A 19 25.68 1.47 -6.43
CA VAL A 19 25.10 2.80 -6.21
C VAL A 19 23.70 2.55 -5.66
N TRP A 20 23.55 2.67 -4.36
CA TRP A 20 22.25 2.66 -3.72
C TRP A 20 21.51 3.92 -4.14
N ALA A 21 20.35 3.78 -4.71
CA ALA A 21 19.50 4.93 -5.04
C ALA A 21 19.03 5.57 -3.71
N ASP A 22 19.48 6.79 -3.44
CA ASP A 22 19.03 7.56 -2.27
C ASP A 22 17.65 8.15 -2.58
N GLY A 23 16.64 7.30 -2.63
CA GLY A 23 15.27 7.61 -3.01
C GLY A 23 14.28 7.44 -1.86
N VAL A 24 13.12 8.05 -2.04
CA VAL A 24 11.96 7.89 -1.15
C VAL A 24 10.77 7.46 -1.97
N VAL A 25 10.03 6.46 -1.52
CA VAL A 25 8.70 6.08 -2.04
C VAL A 25 7.66 6.55 -1.06
N THR A 26 6.71 7.34 -1.53
CA THR A 26 5.59 7.86 -0.76
C THR A 26 4.34 7.04 -1.02
N VAL A 27 3.85 6.38 0.02
CA VAL A 27 2.64 5.55 -0.02
C VAL A 27 1.48 6.33 0.60
N TYR A 28 0.41 6.55 -0.18
CA TYR A 28 -0.87 7.02 0.34
C TYR A 28 -1.76 5.83 0.63
N SER A 29 -2.16 5.67 1.88
CA SER A 29 -2.93 4.51 2.33
C SER A 29 -4.22 4.91 3.01
N ALA A 30 -5.28 4.22 2.64
CA ALA A 30 -6.59 4.38 3.26
C ALA A 30 -6.78 3.51 4.50
N ASP A 31 -5.92 2.55 4.74
CA ASP A 31 -6.04 1.65 5.89
C ASP A 31 -4.68 1.39 6.53
N GLY A 32 -4.72 1.24 7.85
CA GLY A 32 -3.63 1.05 8.78
C GLY A 32 -2.45 0.22 8.30
N LEU A 33 -1.61 0.80 7.45
CA LEU A 33 -0.29 0.24 7.17
C LEU A 33 0.60 0.36 8.40
N HIS A 34 0.16 1.11 9.41
CA HIS A 34 0.87 1.35 10.65
C HIS A 34 0.07 0.85 11.87
N ASP A 35 -0.10 -0.47 11.96
CA ASP A 35 -0.63 -1.11 13.17
C ASP A 35 0.46 -1.31 14.25
N GLY A 36 1.19 -0.21 14.55
CA GLY A 36 2.35 -0.22 15.46
C GLY A 36 3.66 -0.62 14.77
N ASP A 37 4.77 -0.39 15.48
CA ASP A 37 6.15 -0.52 14.95
C ASP A 37 6.53 -1.94 14.51
N ASN A 38 5.80 -2.95 14.97
CA ASN A 38 6.04 -4.35 14.65
C ASN A 38 5.01 -4.95 13.68
N SER A 39 4.21 -4.12 12.99
CA SER A 39 3.24 -4.61 12.03
C SER A 39 3.92 -5.30 10.84
N TRP A 40 3.16 -6.16 10.17
CA TRP A 40 3.66 -6.84 8.97
C TRP A 40 4.13 -5.84 7.91
N TYR A 41 3.37 -4.79 7.66
CA TYR A 41 3.73 -3.76 6.68
C TYR A 41 5.04 -3.05 7.04
N GLN A 42 5.24 -2.69 8.32
CA GLN A 42 6.47 -2.06 8.77
C GLN A 42 7.68 -2.98 8.55
N SER A 43 7.53 -4.27 8.80
CA SER A 43 8.59 -5.25 8.54
C SER A 43 8.91 -5.35 7.04
N GLN A 44 7.89 -5.30 6.15
CA GLN A 44 8.09 -5.31 4.69
C GLN A 44 8.75 -4.02 4.20
N PHE A 45 8.36 -2.86 4.72
CA PHE A 45 8.99 -1.58 4.38
C PHE A 45 10.46 -1.54 4.81
N ALA A 46 10.76 -2.05 6.01
CA ALA A 46 12.14 -2.17 6.47
C ALA A 46 12.97 -3.13 5.59
N ALA A 47 12.39 -4.27 5.20
CA ALA A 47 13.05 -5.24 4.31
C ALA A 47 13.30 -4.63 2.92
N PHE A 48 12.32 -3.92 2.36
CA PHE A 48 12.45 -3.20 1.10
C PHE A 48 13.57 -2.14 1.17
N THR A 49 13.54 -1.30 2.20
CA THR A 49 14.58 -0.28 2.40
C THR A 49 15.96 -0.90 2.54
N LYS A 50 16.07 -1.99 3.29
CA LYS A 50 17.34 -2.74 3.44
C LYS A 50 17.85 -3.31 2.11
N ALA A 51 16.93 -3.81 1.26
CA ALA A 51 17.29 -4.42 -0.01
C ALA A 51 17.64 -3.40 -1.10
N THR A 52 17.00 -2.22 -1.09
CA THR A 52 17.08 -1.25 -2.19
C THR A 52 17.79 0.05 -1.85
N GLY A 53 17.93 0.37 -0.56
CA GLY A 53 18.35 1.70 -0.09
C GLY A 53 17.24 2.76 -0.16
N ILE A 54 16.09 2.44 -0.75
CA ILE A 54 14.96 3.36 -0.91
C ILE A 54 14.13 3.38 0.38
N LYS A 55 13.91 4.55 0.95
CA LYS A 55 13.08 4.74 2.14
C LYS A 55 11.60 4.70 1.76
N VAL A 56 10.77 4.14 2.63
CA VAL A 56 9.33 4.22 2.50
C VAL A 56 8.79 5.19 3.54
N GLN A 57 8.02 6.17 3.07
CA GLN A 57 7.20 7.01 3.92
C GLN A 57 5.73 6.85 3.51
N TYR A 58 4.79 7.08 4.44
CA TYR A 58 3.38 6.89 4.16
C TYR A 58 2.54 7.96 4.82
N VAL A 59 1.38 8.21 4.18
CA VAL A 59 0.35 9.12 4.65
C VAL A 59 -0.94 8.33 4.75
N GLU A 60 -1.53 8.33 5.92
CA GLU A 60 -2.78 7.63 6.19
C GLU A 60 -3.98 8.57 6.20
N GLY A 61 -5.14 8.04 5.82
CA GLY A 61 -6.39 8.76 5.84
C GLY A 61 -7.54 7.91 5.33
N GLY A 62 -8.77 8.37 5.44
CA GLY A 62 -9.92 7.65 4.88
C GLY A 62 -9.85 7.54 3.35
N SER A 63 -10.38 6.46 2.80
CA SER A 63 -10.30 6.11 1.37
C SER A 63 -10.74 7.26 0.44
N GLY A 64 -11.85 7.93 0.76
CA GLY A 64 -12.33 9.07 -0.02
C GLY A 64 -11.39 10.26 0.06
N ALA A 65 -10.91 10.60 1.26
CA ALA A 65 -10.03 11.74 1.49
C ALA A 65 -8.67 11.56 0.79
N ILE A 66 -8.11 10.36 0.82
CA ILE A 66 -6.85 10.03 0.12
C ILE A 66 -7.00 10.18 -1.39
N VAL A 67 -8.09 9.70 -1.99
CA VAL A 67 -8.32 9.84 -3.43
C VAL A 67 -8.60 11.30 -3.82
N GLU A 68 -9.31 12.06 -3.00
CA GLU A 68 -9.50 13.50 -3.21
C GLU A 68 -8.18 14.28 -3.12
N ARG A 69 -7.33 13.92 -2.16
CA ARG A 69 -6.00 14.49 -2.06
C ARG A 69 -5.17 14.23 -3.30
N LEU A 70 -5.15 12.97 -3.77
CA LEU A 70 -4.47 12.59 -5.01
C LEU A 70 -4.98 13.41 -6.21
N ALA A 71 -6.29 13.63 -6.30
CA ALA A 71 -6.90 14.45 -7.36
C ALA A 71 -6.47 15.92 -7.30
N LYS A 72 -6.36 16.49 -6.10
CA LYS A 72 -5.89 17.88 -5.89
C LYS A 72 -4.40 18.04 -6.23
N GLU A 73 -3.62 17.00 -6.00
CA GLU A 73 -2.17 16.98 -6.26
C GLU A 73 -1.83 16.59 -7.71
N ARG A 74 -2.82 16.43 -8.61
CA ARG A 74 -2.64 15.96 -9.99
C ARG A 74 -1.55 16.71 -10.76
N THR A 75 -1.43 18.02 -10.57
CA THR A 75 -0.45 18.88 -11.27
C THR A 75 0.94 18.83 -10.63
N ASN A 76 1.02 18.35 -9.39
CA ASN A 76 2.27 18.16 -8.66
C ASN A 76 2.12 16.92 -7.75
N PRO A 77 2.17 15.70 -8.32
CA PRO A 77 1.96 14.47 -7.59
C PRO A 77 2.96 14.29 -6.44
N GLN A 78 2.45 13.92 -5.27
CA GLN A 78 3.26 13.67 -4.08
C GLN A 78 3.31 12.19 -3.71
N ALA A 79 2.35 11.41 -4.19
CA ALA A 79 2.27 9.97 -3.95
C ALA A 79 2.84 9.18 -5.11
N ASP A 80 3.63 8.17 -4.80
CA ASP A 80 4.12 7.17 -5.75
C ASP A 80 3.20 5.94 -5.79
N VAL A 81 2.61 5.60 -4.64
CA VAL A 81 1.76 4.40 -4.50
C VAL A 81 0.48 4.77 -3.76
N LEU A 82 -0.66 4.28 -4.28
CA LEU A 82 -1.97 4.37 -3.63
C LEU A 82 -2.42 2.99 -3.15
N VAL A 83 -2.73 2.87 -1.86
CA VAL A 83 -3.38 1.70 -1.26
C VAL A 83 -4.75 2.12 -0.76
N THR A 84 -5.80 1.55 -1.34
CA THR A 84 -7.18 1.89 -0.99
C THR A 84 -8.12 0.72 -1.34
N VAL A 85 -9.36 0.82 -0.90
CA VAL A 85 -10.38 -0.21 -1.12
C VAL A 85 -11.36 0.16 -2.23
N PRO A 86 -12.07 -0.80 -2.82
CA PRO A 86 -13.23 -0.51 -3.66
C PRO A 86 -14.31 0.28 -2.89
N PRO A 87 -15.02 1.23 -3.54
CA PRO A 87 -14.94 1.60 -4.95
C PRO A 87 -13.89 2.70 -5.26
N PHE A 88 -13.10 3.11 -4.28
CA PHE A 88 -12.21 4.27 -4.40
C PHE A 88 -11.04 4.03 -5.37
N ILE A 89 -10.52 2.81 -5.45
CA ILE A 89 -9.47 2.48 -6.44
C ILE A 89 -10.01 2.58 -7.86
N GLN A 90 -11.25 2.13 -8.11
CA GLN A 90 -11.88 2.27 -9.41
C GLN A 90 -12.16 3.73 -9.76
N ARG A 91 -12.52 4.56 -8.76
CA ARG A 91 -12.65 6.00 -8.93
C ARG A 91 -11.32 6.63 -9.32
N ALA A 92 -10.24 6.32 -8.63
CA ALA A 92 -8.90 6.83 -8.96
C ALA A 92 -8.47 6.44 -10.39
N ALA A 93 -8.75 5.21 -10.81
CA ALA A 93 -8.48 4.75 -12.16
C ALA A 93 -9.34 5.48 -13.22
N LYS A 94 -10.64 5.64 -12.97
CA LYS A 94 -11.58 6.36 -13.86
C LYS A 94 -11.19 7.84 -14.02
N GLU A 95 -10.74 8.47 -12.94
CA GLU A 95 -10.29 9.86 -12.94
C GLU A 95 -8.86 10.02 -13.49
N GLN A 96 -8.25 8.94 -14.00
CA GLN A 96 -6.89 8.94 -14.57
C GLN A 96 -5.82 9.44 -13.60
N LEU A 97 -5.97 9.09 -12.32
CA LEU A 97 -5.01 9.43 -11.28
C LEU A 97 -3.90 8.37 -11.14
N LEU A 98 -4.05 7.22 -11.79
CA LEU A 98 -3.12 6.10 -11.74
C LEU A 98 -2.37 5.98 -13.06
N ALA A 99 -1.05 5.85 -13.01
CA ALA A 99 -0.22 5.51 -14.14
C ALA A 99 -0.47 4.07 -14.60
N THR A 100 -0.16 3.77 -15.85
CA THR A 100 -0.12 2.39 -16.33
C THR A 100 1.04 1.66 -15.66
N PHE A 101 0.74 0.56 -15.02
CA PHE A 101 1.72 -0.25 -14.31
C PHE A 101 1.31 -1.73 -14.35
N THR A 102 2.24 -2.58 -14.76
CA THR A 102 2.03 -4.03 -14.77
C THR A 102 2.99 -4.66 -13.78
N PRO A 103 2.55 -4.92 -12.53
CA PRO A 103 3.40 -5.57 -11.54
C PRO A 103 3.86 -6.94 -12.05
N GLN A 104 5.10 -7.30 -11.75
CA GLN A 104 5.62 -8.62 -12.09
C GLN A 104 4.76 -9.70 -11.39
N GLY A 105 4.27 -10.67 -12.16
CA GLY A 105 3.37 -11.71 -11.65
C GLY A 105 1.90 -11.29 -11.50
N SER A 106 1.52 -10.05 -11.82
CA SER A 106 0.13 -9.57 -11.66
C SER A 106 -0.89 -10.31 -12.52
N ALA A 107 -0.48 -10.90 -13.65
CA ALA A 107 -1.37 -11.70 -14.48
C ALA A 107 -1.98 -12.91 -13.75
N GLN A 108 -1.38 -13.33 -12.63
CA GLN A 108 -1.83 -14.43 -11.80
C GLN A 108 -2.69 -13.98 -10.61
N ILE A 109 -2.88 -12.66 -10.42
CA ILE A 109 -3.67 -12.09 -9.33
C ILE A 109 -5.07 -11.80 -9.85
N PRO A 110 -6.11 -12.51 -9.39
CA PRO A 110 -7.49 -12.22 -9.79
C PRO A 110 -7.87 -10.76 -9.51
N GLY A 111 -8.42 -10.07 -10.50
CA GLY A 111 -8.82 -8.67 -10.37
C GLY A 111 -7.72 -7.64 -10.60
N ALA A 112 -6.49 -8.06 -10.88
CA ALA A 112 -5.44 -7.17 -11.34
C ALA A 112 -5.68 -6.68 -12.77
N ASN A 113 -5.24 -5.47 -13.06
CA ASN A 113 -5.23 -4.87 -14.41
C ASN A 113 -3.96 -4.01 -14.58
N ASP A 114 -3.88 -3.23 -15.65
CA ASP A 114 -2.75 -2.35 -15.96
C ASP A 114 -2.65 -1.07 -15.10
N ARG A 115 -3.51 -0.91 -14.12
CA ARG A 115 -3.56 0.29 -13.24
C ARG A 115 -3.44 -0.05 -11.76
N TYR A 116 -3.96 -1.20 -11.33
CA TYR A 116 -3.94 -1.62 -9.95
C TYR A 116 -4.02 -3.14 -9.82
N ALA A 117 -3.60 -3.65 -8.68
CA ALA A 117 -3.73 -5.05 -8.30
C ALA A 117 -4.26 -5.16 -6.87
N PRO A 118 -5.09 -6.19 -6.57
CA PRO A 118 -5.47 -6.51 -5.21
C PRO A 118 -4.24 -6.87 -4.37
N LEU A 119 -4.19 -6.31 -3.15
CA LEU A 119 -3.11 -6.57 -2.20
C LEU A 119 -3.55 -7.56 -1.12
N VAL A 120 -4.76 -7.37 -0.59
CA VAL A 120 -5.36 -8.20 0.46
C VAL A 120 -6.86 -8.36 0.22
N ASN A 121 -7.45 -9.38 0.83
CA ASN A 121 -8.90 -9.49 0.92
C ASN A 121 -9.37 -8.84 2.23
N ASN A 122 -10.33 -7.93 2.10
CA ASN A 122 -10.95 -7.28 3.25
C ASN A 122 -12.36 -7.84 3.45
N TYR A 123 -12.67 -8.22 4.67
CA TYR A 123 -13.96 -8.80 5.03
C TYR A 123 -14.69 -7.88 5.99
N LEU A 124 -15.89 -7.46 5.59
CA LEU A 124 -16.78 -6.77 6.50
C LEU A 124 -17.31 -7.74 7.55
N THR A 125 -17.20 -7.34 8.78
CA THR A 125 -17.75 -8.08 9.92
C THR A 125 -18.43 -7.11 10.89
N PHE A 126 -19.10 -7.63 11.87
CA PHE A 126 -19.59 -6.85 12.99
C PHE A 126 -18.94 -7.29 14.28
N ILE A 127 -18.72 -6.35 15.16
CA ILE A 127 -18.29 -6.55 16.51
C ILE A 127 -19.44 -6.22 17.46
N TYR A 128 -19.48 -6.84 18.62
CA TYR A 128 -20.51 -6.58 19.61
C TYR A 128 -19.90 -6.48 21.01
N ASN A 129 -20.58 -5.73 21.87
CA ASN A 129 -20.20 -5.66 23.27
C ASN A 129 -20.69 -6.92 24.00
N SER A 130 -19.77 -7.82 24.35
CA SER A 130 -20.07 -9.09 25.04
C SER A 130 -20.59 -8.93 26.48
N GLN A 131 -20.43 -7.74 27.08
CA GLN A 131 -21.04 -7.47 28.39
C GLN A 131 -22.53 -7.14 28.27
N LEU A 132 -22.96 -6.58 27.13
CA LEU A 132 -24.34 -6.20 26.89
C LEU A 132 -25.15 -7.27 26.15
N LEU A 133 -24.49 -8.06 25.32
CA LEU A 133 -25.10 -9.12 24.52
C LEU A 133 -24.49 -10.46 24.88
N LYS A 134 -25.33 -11.41 25.28
CA LYS A 134 -24.88 -12.77 25.63
C LYS A 134 -24.46 -13.61 24.42
N SER A 135 -24.91 -13.24 23.24
CA SER A 135 -24.57 -13.91 21.98
C SER A 135 -24.43 -12.90 20.85
N ALA A 136 -23.49 -13.16 19.94
CA ALA A 136 -23.36 -12.41 18.70
C ALA A 136 -24.58 -12.58 17.81
N PRO A 137 -24.90 -11.60 16.93
CA PRO A 137 -25.72 -11.85 15.77
C PRO A 137 -25.06 -12.94 14.91
N ALA A 138 -25.84 -13.89 14.40
CA ALA A 138 -25.32 -14.98 13.58
C ALA A 138 -25.24 -14.61 12.10
N SER A 139 -25.97 -13.59 11.68
CA SER A 139 -26.05 -13.13 10.29
C SER A 139 -26.29 -11.62 10.22
N TRP A 140 -26.05 -11.03 9.03
CA TRP A 140 -26.42 -9.64 8.75
C TRP A 140 -27.92 -9.40 8.89
N GLN A 141 -28.73 -10.40 8.58
CA GLN A 141 -30.18 -10.33 8.68
C GLN A 141 -30.67 -10.18 10.12
N ASP A 142 -29.95 -10.79 11.06
CA ASP A 142 -30.29 -10.67 12.49
C ASP A 142 -30.21 -9.24 12.99
N LEU A 143 -29.40 -8.38 12.37
CA LEU A 143 -29.28 -6.98 12.72
C LEU A 143 -30.57 -6.18 12.49
N LEU A 144 -31.52 -6.71 11.72
CA LEU A 144 -32.85 -6.11 11.52
C LEU A 144 -33.80 -6.39 12.68
N ASP A 145 -33.46 -7.27 13.60
CA ASP A 145 -34.26 -7.55 14.80
C ASP A 145 -34.42 -6.29 15.66
N SER A 146 -35.62 -6.10 16.18
CA SER A 146 -35.99 -4.94 17.00
C SER A 146 -35.09 -4.75 18.25
N ARG A 147 -34.48 -5.81 18.77
CA ARG A 147 -33.52 -5.75 19.89
C ARG A 147 -32.29 -4.92 19.58
N TYR A 148 -31.95 -4.74 18.29
CA TYR A 148 -30.82 -3.93 17.86
C TYR A 148 -31.22 -2.51 17.42
N LYS A 149 -32.49 -2.16 17.44
CA LYS A 149 -32.98 -0.84 17.06
C LYS A 149 -32.24 0.25 17.87
N ASN A 150 -31.68 1.23 17.17
CA ASN A 150 -30.88 2.33 17.75
C ASN A 150 -29.63 1.89 18.52
N LYS A 151 -29.11 0.69 18.24
CA LYS A 151 -27.90 0.16 18.88
C LYS A 151 -26.81 -0.20 17.86
N LEU A 152 -27.08 -0.04 16.58
CA LEU A 152 -26.11 -0.27 15.51
C LEU A 152 -25.32 0.99 15.26
N GLN A 153 -24.02 0.83 15.11
CA GLN A 153 -23.09 1.86 14.71
C GLN A 153 -22.32 1.38 13.49
N TYR A 154 -22.14 2.24 12.53
CA TYR A 154 -21.35 1.99 11.30
C TYR A 154 -20.74 3.27 10.80
N SER A 155 -19.72 3.15 9.97
CA SER A 155 -19.09 4.30 9.31
C SER A 155 -20.05 4.98 8.34
N THR A 156 -19.93 6.29 8.21
CA THR A 156 -20.76 7.05 7.24
C THR A 156 -20.46 6.52 5.84
N PRO A 157 -21.50 6.10 5.08
CA PRO A 157 -21.31 5.62 3.71
C PRO A 157 -20.55 6.65 2.86
N GLY A 158 -19.54 6.17 2.12
CA GLY A 158 -18.70 6.99 1.25
C GLY A 158 -17.53 7.70 1.95
N GLN A 159 -17.35 7.52 3.25
CA GLN A 159 -16.23 8.12 4.02
C GLN A 159 -15.27 7.07 4.59
N ALA A 160 -15.63 5.82 4.58
CA ALA A 160 -14.80 4.73 5.08
C ALA A 160 -13.80 4.28 4.02
#